data_48e1121f6bb3a3f686e32f04f778b971
#
_entry.id   48e1121f6bb3a3f686e32f04f778b971
#
_cell.length_a   1.000
_cell.length_b   1.000
_cell.length_c   1.000
_cell.angle_alpha   90.00
_cell.angle_beta   90.00
_cell.angle_gamma   90.00
#
_symmetry.space_group_name_H-M   'P 1'
#
loop_
_entity.id
_entity.type
_entity.pdbx_description
1 polymer ?
#
loop_
_entity_poly.entity_id
_entity_poly.type
_entity_poly.pdbx_seq_one_letter_code
_entity_poly.pdbx_strand_id
1 'polypeptide(L)'
;MSLSVLALALLVSAGPGPGQTRPNVVLIVADDLGAKDLGITGSTYHKTPALDQLAREGVHFRQAYSACPVCSPSRAAILTGRHPVRFGLTDWLPGRADLPDQRLARPPLPPGLPLDAVTLAEKLGPLGYATGHIGKWHLGGEGLMPTDQGFQTNIAGDATGTPRSYMAPYRDRQGNTMPGLAEAEAGEYLTDRLAREAEGFIEKNRDRPFFLHLAHYAPHTPLVARKEWIDKFDGSRRPGAQDNPVYAAMLASLDESIARVRTALAKAGVAGRTVVVFTSDNGGLCTLEGMARPATTNAPLREGKGWLYEGGIRVPLIMAGPGIAQGAQNDIPVCGTDIFPTVLGLLGETVPDGLDGANLADLVRGKSAVGQPAERSLWWHYPHYSNQMGRPGAAIRKGRWKYVTHFEKPGVEQGELYDLQADPGENTNRIQANRPLADEMDRELKSLQKGADARFMTANPAYRPGSPNPKGEVVLPARNALVDGIQLRFEPLPHKNTLGFWVRKEDTARWDFTIENGGQYQLEILQGCGKGSGGAEVAFRVGDQELLWKVEDTGHFQNFVSRSPGRFKLEPGRHTLQVKPKTKPGVAVMDLREVRLVPVSPPK
;
A
#
# COMPACT_ATOMS: atom_id res chain seq x y z
N MET A 1 -47.90 36.22 30.19
CA MET A 1 -46.50 35.79 30.20
C MET A 1 -46.47 34.31 30.57
N SER A 2 -46.43 33.43 29.56
CA SER A 2 -46.31 31.99 29.77
C SER A 2 -44.92 31.56 29.36
N LEU A 3 -44.11 31.07 30.31
CA LEU A 3 -42.84 30.46 30.07
C LEU A 3 -43.06 29.02 29.61
N SER A 4 -42.76 28.70 28.38
CA SER A 4 -42.64 27.32 27.87
C SER A 4 -41.23 26.80 28.18
N VAL A 5 -41.15 25.86 29.10
CA VAL A 5 -39.91 25.11 29.40
C VAL A 5 -39.76 24.03 28.33
N LEU A 6 -38.73 24.18 27.47
CA LEU A 6 -38.34 23.18 26.50
C LEU A 6 -37.51 22.11 27.22
N ALA A 7 -38.10 20.95 27.45
CA ALA A 7 -37.35 19.78 27.97
C ALA A 7 -36.52 19.17 26.85
N LEU A 8 -35.18 19.32 26.94
CA LEU A 8 -34.20 18.65 26.10
C LEU A 8 -34.11 17.18 26.54
N ALA A 9 -34.75 16.26 25.83
CA ALA A 9 -34.61 14.84 26.07
C ALA A 9 -33.24 14.37 25.59
N LEU A 10 -32.32 14.12 26.52
CA LEU A 10 -31.09 13.36 26.28
C LEU A 10 -31.49 11.91 25.91
N LEU A 11 -31.39 11.59 24.63
CA LEU A 11 -31.41 10.21 24.15
C LEU A 11 -30.14 9.49 24.64
N VAL A 12 -30.16 8.96 25.83
CA VAL A 12 -29.22 7.95 26.31
C VAL A 12 -29.53 6.68 25.51
N SER A 13 -28.63 6.29 24.61
CA SER A 13 -28.72 4.99 23.93
C SER A 13 -28.66 3.91 25.01
N ALA A 14 -29.75 3.19 25.24
CA ALA A 14 -29.79 2.06 26.15
C ALA A 14 -28.83 0.98 25.61
N GLY A 15 -27.76 0.68 26.34
CA GLY A 15 -26.95 -0.50 26.10
C GLY A 15 -27.81 -1.77 26.12
N PRO A 16 -27.32 -2.93 25.65
CA PRO A 16 -28.08 -4.17 25.58
C PRO A 16 -28.71 -4.47 26.94
N GLY A 17 -30.01 -4.73 26.93
CA GLY A 17 -30.78 -5.04 28.15
C GLY A 17 -30.25 -6.29 28.86
N PRO A 18 -30.57 -6.48 30.16
CA PRO A 18 -30.13 -7.64 30.92
C PRO A 18 -30.63 -8.93 30.24
N GLY A 19 -29.66 -9.74 29.72
CA GLY A 19 -29.92 -11.01 29.03
C GLY A 19 -29.49 -11.04 27.55
N GLN A 20 -29.18 -9.92 26.90
CA GLN A 20 -28.60 -9.92 25.56
C GLN A 20 -27.07 -10.04 25.62
N THR A 21 -26.55 -11.18 25.14
CA THR A 21 -25.11 -11.35 25.00
C THR A 21 -24.59 -10.41 23.91
N ARG A 22 -23.59 -9.59 24.23
CA ARG A 22 -22.91 -8.71 23.25
C ARG A 22 -22.39 -9.51 22.06
N PRO A 23 -22.47 -8.99 20.82
CA PRO A 23 -21.90 -9.66 19.66
C PRO A 23 -20.39 -9.84 19.79
N ASN A 24 -19.86 -10.95 19.26
CA ASN A 24 -18.43 -11.14 19.10
C ASN A 24 -17.92 -10.37 17.88
N VAL A 25 -16.61 -10.14 17.84
CA VAL A 25 -15.93 -9.52 16.71
C VAL A 25 -14.73 -10.37 16.29
N VAL A 26 -14.64 -10.69 15.00
CA VAL A 26 -13.46 -11.29 14.37
C VAL A 26 -12.99 -10.31 13.29
N LEU A 27 -11.84 -9.69 13.52
CA LEU A 27 -11.17 -8.82 12.58
C LEU A 27 -10.03 -9.59 11.92
N ILE A 28 -10.16 -9.86 10.62
CA ILE A 28 -9.16 -10.60 9.82
C ILE A 28 -8.43 -9.61 8.93
N VAL A 29 -7.11 -9.54 9.07
CA VAL A 29 -6.25 -8.67 8.26
C VAL A 29 -5.26 -9.52 7.47
N ALA A 30 -5.32 -9.45 6.14
CA ALA A 30 -4.31 -9.99 5.25
C ALA A 30 -3.13 -9.03 5.11
N ASP A 31 -1.98 -9.52 4.67
CA ASP A 31 -0.75 -8.77 4.50
C ASP A 31 -0.35 -8.73 3.01
N ASP A 32 -0.25 -7.55 2.41
CA ASP A 32 0.06 -7.35 0.99
C ASP A 32 -0.98 -7.93 0.01
N LEU A 33 -2.26 -7.94 0.36
CA LEU A 33 -3.32 -8.43 -0.52
C LEU A 33 -3.96 -7.27 -1.30
N GLY A 34 -3.84 -7.33 -2.62
CA GLY A 34 -4.38 -6.30 -3.51
C GLY A 34 -5.91 -6.35 -3.66
N ALA A 35 -6.52 -5.20 -3.93
CA ALA A 35 -7.97 -5.07 -4.15
C ALA A 35 -8.48 -5.93 -5.33
N LYS A 36 -7.61 -6.38 -6.23
CA LYS A 36 -7.94 -7.17 -7.41
C LYS A 36 -7.58 -8.65 -7.29
N ASP A 37 -7.15 -9.09 -6.11
CA ASP A 37 -6.68 -10.47 -5.91
C ASP A 37 -7.77 -11.48 -5.56
N LEU A 38 -9.01 -11.03 -5.25
CA LEU A 38 -10.12 -11.92 -4.90
C LEU A 38 -10.98 -12.30 -6.11
N GLY A 39 -11.63 -13.47 -6.08
CA GLY A 39 -12.61 -13.87 -7.09
C GLY A 39 -13.74 -12.87 -7.23
N ILE A 40 -14.33 -12.41 -6.10
CA ILE A 40 -15.40 -11.40 -6.08
C ILE A 40 -14.97 -10.05 -6.67
N THR A 41 -13.67 -9.75 -6.75
CA THR A 41 -13.14 -8.52 -7.34
C THR A 41 -12.65 -8.69 -8.78
N GLY A 42 -12.83 -9.88 -9.36
CA GLY A 42 -12.61 -10.18 -10.77
C GLY A 42 -11.34 -10.97 -11.07
N SER A 43 -10.60 -11.49 -10.07
CA SER A 43 -9.51 -12.42 -10.34
C SER A 43 -10.05 -13.73 -10.94
N THR A 44 -9.50 -14.13 -12.07
CA THR A 44 -9.78 -15.44 -12.68
C THR A 44 -8.69 -16.45 -12.34
N TYR A 45 -7.54 -15.98 -11.88
CA TYR A 45 -6.39 -16.79 -11.53
C TYR A 45 -6.43 -17.24 -10.07
N HIS A 46 -6.62 -16.32 -9.14
CA HIS A 46 -6.73 -16.62 -7.72
C HIS A 46 -8.09 -17.24 -7.38
N LYS A 47 -8.11 -18.15 -6.41
CA LYS A 47 -9.32 -18.86 -5.97
C LYS A 47 -9.59 -18.55 -4.50
N THR A 48 -10.68 -17.82 -4.24
CA THR A 48 -11.04 -17.33 -2.89
C THR A 48 -12.51 -17.61 -2.54
N PRO A 49 -12.98 -18.88 -2.62
CA PRO A 49 -14.39 -19.19 -2.46
C PRO A 49 -14.98 -18.82 -1.09
N ALA A 50 -14.19 -18.90 0.00
CA ALA A 50 -14.67 -18.55 1.35
C ALA A 50 -14.83 -17.04 1.52
N LEU A 51 -13.91 -16.23 0.99
CA LEU A 51 -14.00 -14.77 0.96
C LEU A 51 -15.12 -14.30 0.04
N ASP A 52 -15.27 -14.92 -1.12
CA ASP A 52 -16.35 -14.64 -2.05
C ASP A 52 -17.73 -14.94 -1.42
N GLN A 53 -17.79 -16.02 -0.62
CA GLN A 53 -19.02 -16.36 0.13
C GLN A 53 -19.26 -15.34 1.27
N LEU A 54 -18.22 -14.94 2.02
CA LEU A 54 -18.34 -13.91 3.06
C LEU A 54 -18.87 -12.59 2.48
N ALA A 55 -18.42 -12.21 1.29
CA ALA A 55 -18.90 -11.03 0.58
C ALA A 55 -20.37 -11.13 0.16
N ARG A 56 -20.83 -12.33 -0.24
CA ARG A 56 -22.26 -12.58 -0.54
C ARG A 56 -23.15 -12.57 0.70
N GLU A 57 -22.61 -12.89 1.85
CA GLU A 57 -23.34 -12.91 3.13
C GLU A 57 -23.32 -11.56 3.86
N GLY A 58 -22.58 -10.60 3.37
CA GLY A 58 -22.40 -9.29 4.00
C GLY A 58 -22.35 -8.13 3.01
N VAL A 59 -21.62 -7.09 3.39
CA VAL A 59 -21.35 -5.90 2.58
C VAL A 59 -19.92 -5.95 2.06
N HIS A 60 -19.76 -5.81 0.75
CA HIS A 60 -18.47 -5.64 0.10
C HIS A 60 -18.29 -4.18 -0.33
N PHE A 61 -17.27 -3.50 0.21
CA PHE A 61 -16.91 -2.15 -0.17
C PHE A 61 -15.95 -2.19 -1.37
N ARG A 62 -16.41 -1.74 -2.55
CA ARG A 62 -15.62 -1.76 -3.77
C ARG A 62 -14.55 -0.66 -3.83
N GLN A 63 -14.65 0.34 -2.95
CA GLN A 63 -13.73 1.48 -2.88
C GLN A 63 -13.19 1.64 -1.44
N ALA A 64 -12.64 0.55 -0.89
CA ALA A 64 -11.98 0.58 0.40
C ALA A 64 -10.48 0.85 0.25
N TYR A 65 -9.93 1.58 1.21
CA TYR A 65 -8.54 2.05 1.21
C TYR A 65 -7.83 1.71 2.51
N SER A 66 -6.56 1.39 2.42
CA SER A 66 -5.65 1.44 3.55
C SER A 66 -5.29 2.90 3.88
N ALA A 67 -4.94 3.18 5.13
CA ALA A 67 -4.52 4.53 5.54
C ALA A 67 -3.08 4.88 5.12
N CYS A 68 -2.32 3.89 4.65
CA CYS A 68 -0.95 4.06 4.18
C CYS A 68 -0.64 2.97 3.14
N PRO A 69 0.30 3.18 2.20
CA PRO A 69 0.67 2.16 1.23
C PRO A 69 1.59 1.06 1.78
N VAL A 70 1.81 1.00 3.11
CA VAL A 70 2.66 0.02 3.81
C VAL A 70 2.08 -0.41 5.15
N CYS A 71 2.61 -1.51 5.72
CA CYS A 71 2.02 -2.30 6.81
C CYS A 71 1.78 -1.55 8.12
N SER A 72 2.85 -1.16 8.88
CA SER A 72 2.73 -0.67 10.26
C SER A 72 1.76 0.50 10.41
N PRO A 73 1.82 1.58 9.61
CA PRO A 73 0.88 2.69 9.74
C PRO A 73 -0.56 2.28 9.44
N SER A 74 -0.79 1.39 8.46
CA SER A 74 -2.14 0.92 8.16
C SER A 74 -2.72 0.06 9.29
N ARG A 75 -1.89 -0.79 9.92
CA ARG A 75 -2.30 -1.60 11.07
C ARG A 75 -2.65 -0.74 12.28
N ALA A 76 -1.85 0.31 12.54
CA ALA A 76 -2.17 1.31 13.57
C ALA A 76 -3.53 1.96 13.31
N ALA A 77 -3.80 2.38 12.07
CA ALA A 77 -5.05 3.01 11.68
C ALA A 77 -6.28 2.08 11.88
N ILE A 78 -6.16 0.81 11.50
CA ILE A 78 -7.21 -0.22 11.67
C ILE A 78 -7.55 -0.41 13.16
N LEU A 79 -6.55 -0.48 14.03
CA LEU A 79 -6.75 -0.75 15.45
C LEU A 79 -7.17 0.46 16.28
N THR A 80 -6.88 1.69 15.81
CA THR A 80 -7.12 2.91 16.60
C THR A 80 -8.20 3.83 16.04
N GLY A 81 -8.60 3.65 14.77
CA GLY A 81 -9.51 4.58 14.10
C GLY A 81 -8.92 5.97 13.83
N ARG A 82 -7.60 6.13 13.99
CA ARG A 82 -6.90 7.41 13.81
C ARG A 82 -5.90 7.34 12.68
N HIS A 83 -5.68 8.46 12.02
CA HIS A 83 -4.70 8.56 10.93
C HIS A 83 -3.27 8.38 11.46
N PRO A 84 -2.44 7.48 10.87
CA PRO A 84 -1.16 7.07 11.46
C PRO A 84 -0.13 8.21 11.57
N VAL A 85 -0.29 9.26 10.78
CA VAL A 85 0.51 10.50 10.87
C VAL A 85 0.47 11.11 12.27
N ARG A 86 -0.68 11.01 12.99
CA ARG A 86 -0.82 11.53 14.36
C ARG A 86 0.12 10.87 15.37
N PHE A 87 0.56 9.67 15.07
CA PHE A 87 1.53 8.92 15.88
C PHE A 87 2.97 9.10 15.37
N GLY A 88 3.19 9.84 14.27
CA GLY A 88 4.46 9.89 13.58
C GLY A 88 4.84 8.55 12.92
N LEU A 89 3.91 7.59 12.89
CA LEU A 89 4.10 6.26 12.32
C LEU A 89 3.72 6.32 10.83
N THR A 90 4.69 6.67 10.00
CA THR A 90 4.45 6.96 8.58
C THR A 90 5.14 5.99 7.62
N ASP A 91 5.94 5.02 8.13
CA ASP A 91 6.55 3.94 7.35
C ASP A 91 6.43 2.61 8.10
N TRP A 92 6.73 1.49 7.40
CA TRP A 92 6.88 0.20 8.05
C TRP A 92 8.03 0.22 9.07
N LEU A 93 7.88 -0.47 10.19
CA LEU A 93 8.89 -0.50 11.25
C LEU A 93 9.95 -1.59 11.00
N PRO A 94 11.22 -1.28 11.22
CA PRO A 94 11.80 -0.02 11.76
C PRO A 94 12.05 1.06 10.70
N GLY A 95 11.55 0.90 9.49
CA GLY A 95 11.84 1.74 8.35
C GLY A 95 13.20 1.42 7.72
N ARG A 96 13.55 2.15 6.67
CA ARG A 96 14.79 1.98 5.91
C ARG A 96 15.71 3.19 6.11
N ALA A 97 17.01 2.96 6.19
CA ALA A 97 17.98 4.05 6.19
C ALA A 97 17.91 4.85 4.86
N ASP A 98 18.19 6.15 4.95
CA ASP A 98 18.31 7.01 3.77
C ASP A 98 19.50 6.56 2.92
N LEU A 99 19.33 6.58 1.59
CA LEU A 99 20.37 6.20 0.65
C LEU A 99 21.02 7.45 0.02
N PRO A 100 22.29 7.37 -0.38
CA PRO A 100 23.00 8.52 -0.97
C PRO A 100 22.42 9.02 -2.30
N ASP A 101 21.65 8.22 -3.00
CA ASP A 101 20.97 8.60 -4.25
C ASP A 101 19.60 9.26 -4.02
N GLN A 102 19.15 9.36 -2.77
CA GLN A 102 17.89 9.99 -2.37
C GLN A 102 18.12 11.46 -1.99
N ARG A 103 17.33 12.36 -2.57
CA ARG A 103 17.45 13.83 -2.37
C ARG A 103 17.01 14.28 -0.98
N LEU A 104 16.03 13.57 -0.42
CA LEU A 104 15.40 13.91 0.85
C LEU A 104 15.71 12.83 1.89
N ALA A 105 15.91 13.25 3.13
CA ALA A 105 16.00 12.40 4.30
C ALA A 105 14.63 12.24 4.95
N ARG A 106 14.30 11.04 5.38
CA ARG A 106 13.02 10.71 6.04
C ARG A 106 12.87 11.41 7.39
N PRO A 107 11.64 11.69 7.86
CA PRO A 107 11.40 12.07 9.24
C PRO A 107 11.71 10.88 10.18
N PRO A 108 12.02 11.13 11.46
CA PRO A 108 12.20 10.07 12.44
C PRO A 108 10.90 9.30 12.67
N LEU A 109 11.02 7.98 12.80
CA LEU A 109 9.92 7.07 13.14
C LEU A 109 9.92 6.76 14.64
N PRO A 110 8.75 6.55 15.27
CA PRO A 110 8.66 6.02 16.64
C PRO A 110 9.06 4.54 16.65
N PRO A 111 9.42 3.98 17.81
CA PRO A 111 9.75 2.55 17.94
C PRO A 111 8.53 1.63 17.75
N GLY A 112 7.32 2.16 17.83
CA GLY A 112 6.06 1.44 17.65
C GLY A 112 4.85 2.32 17.84
N LEU A 113 3.68 1.71 17.95
CA LEU A 113 2.44 2.39 18.30
C LEU A 113 2.54 2.88 19.76
N PRO A 114 2.38 4.19 20.02
CA PRO A 114 2.46 4.71 21.39
C PRO A 114 1.37 4.11 22.30
N LEU A 115 1.66 3.93 23.59
CA LEU A 115 0.71 3.33 24.56
C LEU A 115 -0.51 4.23 24.84
N ASP A 116 -0.45 5.50 24.52
CA ASP A 116 -1.61 6.43 24.59
C ASP A 116 -2.53 6.37 23.35
N ALA A 117 -2.13 5.60 22.34
CA ALA A 117 -2.94 5.31 21.16
C ALA A 117 -3.94 4.20 21.49
N VAL A 118 -5.12 4.56 21.94
CA VAL A 118 -6.15 3.61 22.38
C VAL A 118 -6.57 2.69 21.24
N THR A 119 -6.37 1.39 21.43
CA THR A 119 -6.73 0.33 20.48
C THR A 119 -8.17 -0.16 20.68
N LEU A 120 -8.68 -0.90 19.67
CA LEU A 120 -9.98 -1.57 19.79
C LEU A 120 -9.98 -2.61 20.94
N ALA A 121 -8.85 -3.28 21.21
CA ALA A 121 -8.73 -4.22 22.32
C ALA A 121 -8.86 -3.53 23.68
N GLU A 122 -8.22 -2.36 23.85
CA GLU A 122 -8.33 -1.54 25.07
C GLU A 122 -9.74 -0.98 25.27
N LYS A 123 -10.50 -0.73 24.19
CA LYS A 123 -11.91 -0.33 24.30
C LYS A 123 -12.82 -1.48 24.67
N LEU A 124 -12.58 -2.68 24.15
CA LEU A 124 -13.47 -3.82 24.34
C LEU A 124 -13.18 -4.61 25.62
N GLY A 125 -11.90 -4.66 26.07
CA GLY A 125 -11.50 -5.35 27.29
C GLY A 125 -12.33 -4.95 28.53
N PRO A 126 -12.42 -3.66 28.88
CA PRO A 126 -13.23 -3.17 30.01
C PRO A 126 -14.73 -3.48 29.90
N LEU A 127 -15.23 -3.74 28.68
CA LEU A 127 -16.61 -4.17 28.42
C LEU A 127 -16.82 -5.67 28.62
N GLY A 128 -15.80 -6.41 29.10
CA GLY A 128 -15.86 -7.84 29.39
C GLY A 128 -15.52 -8.75 28.20
N TYR A 129 -14.99 -8.21 27.09
CA TYR A 129 -14.54 -9.02 25.97
C TYR A 129 -13.25 -9.77 26.31
N ALA A 130 -13.17 -11.05 25.93
CA ALA A 130 -11.90 -11.72 25.78
C ALA A 130 -11.19 -11.16 24.54
N THR A 131 -9.97 -10.64 24.68
CA THR A 131 -9.23 -10.01 23.59
C THR A 131 -8.05 -10.90 23.18
N GLY A 132 -8.00 -11.30 21.89
CA GLY A 132 -6.93 -12.14 21.32
C GLY A 132 -6.32 -11.53 20.08
N HIS A 133 -4.98 -11.50 20.06
CA HIS A 133 -4.19 -11.21 18.87
C HIS A 133 -3.49 -12.47 18.41
N ILE A 134 -3.68 -12.85 17.13
CA ILE A 134 -3.07 -14.02 16.52
C ILE A 134 -2.48 -13.61 15.18
N GLY A 135 -1.14 -13.71 15.02
CA GLY A 135 -0.42 -13.40 13.80
C GLY A 135 0.42 -12.13 13.85
N LYS A 136 0.53 -11.42 12.74
CA LYS A 136 1.41 -10.28 12.55
C LYS A 136 0.98 -9.06 13.38
N TRP A 137 1.89 -8.60 14.27
CA TRP A 137 1.72 -7.35 15.00
C TRP A 137 2.35 -6.17 14.25
N HIS A 138 3.69 -6.13 14.19
CA HIS A 138 4.48 -5.13 13.46
C HIS A 138 4.19 -3.68 13.90
N LEU A 139 3.82 -3.46 15.16
CA LEU A 139 3.54 -2.15 15.75
C LEU A 139 4.43 -1.85 16.96
N GLY A 140 5.54 -2.54 17.10
CA GLY A 140 6.54 -2.36 18.16
C GLY A 140 6.94 -3.68 18.79
N GLY A 141 8.03 -3.63 19.59
CA GLY A 141 8.61 -4.76 20.30
C GLY A 141 8.33 -4.71 21.80
N GLU A 142 9.33 -5.08 22.61
CA GLU A 142 9.25 -5.07 24.08
C GLU A 142 8.69 -3.75 24.61
N GLY A 143 7.68 -3.84 25.49
CA GLY A 143 6.92 -2.70 26.01
C GLY A 143 5.88 -2.10 25.06
N LEU A 144 5.77 -2.62 23.83
CA LEU A 144 4.79 -2.20 22.81
C LEU A 144 4.17 -3.42 22.09
N MET A 145 4.17 -4.56 22.77
CA MET A 145 3.59 -5.82 22.26
C MET A 145 2.06 -5.78 22.27
N PRO A 146 1.37 -6.71 21.61
CA PRO A 146 -0.10 -6.79 21.69
C PRO A 146 -0.63 -6.79 23.13
N THR A 147 0.07 -7.43 24.06
CA THR A 147 -0.31 -7.48 25.48
C THR A 147 -0.19 -6.14 26.19
N ASP A 148 0.68 -5.26 25.72
CA ASP A 148 0.82 -3.90 26.23
C ASP A 148 -0.25 -2.95 25.64
N GLN A 149 -0.99 -3.41 24.63
CA GLN A 149 -2.01 -2.67 23.85
C GLN A 149 -3.42 -3.29 23.99
N GLY A 150 -3.72 -3.89 25.17
CA GLY A 150 -5.05 -4.35 25.54
C GLY A 150 -5.44 -5.77 25.12
N PHE A 151 -4.56 -6.53 24.46
CA PHE A 151 -4.82 -7.93 24.16
C PHE A 151 -4.43 -8.84 25.32
N GLN A 152 -5.33 -9.71 25.74
CA GLN A 152 -5.08 -10.71 26.83
C GLN A 152 -4.31 -11.94 26.31
N THR A 153 -4.41 -12.22 25.02
CA THR A 153 -3.71 -13.32 24.35
C THR A 153 -2.90 -12.78 23.18
N ASN A 154 -1.63 -13.19 23.08
CA ASN A 154 -0.77 -12.91 21.94
C ASN A 154 -0.13 -14.20 21.43
N ILE A 155 -0.40 -14.56 20.17
CA ILE A 155 0.22 -15.70 19.48
C ILE A 155 0.81 -15.19 18.17
N ALA A 156 2.09 -15.45 17.94
CA ALA A 156 2.87 -15.06 16.77
C ALA A 156 3.09 -13.55 16.55
N GLY A 157 2.56 -12.68 17.42
CA GLY A 157 2.71 -11.23 17.30
C GLY A 157 4.00 -10.72 17.90
N ASP A 158 4.88 -10.10 17.10
CA ASP A 158 6.10 -9.41 17.54
C ASP A 158 6.40 -8.17 16.67
N ALA A 159 7.58 -7.55 16.89
CA ALA A 159 8.01 -6.36 16.15
C ALA A 159 8.28 -6.62 14.65
N THR A 160 8.41 -7.88 14.23
CA THR A 160 8.84 -8.20 12.86
C THR A 160 7.73 -8.03 11.84
N GLY A 161 8.09 -7.48 10.68
CA GLY A 161 7.15 -7.26 9.56
C GLY A 161 6.93 -8.49 8.68
N THR A 162 7.77 -9.52 8.84
CA THR A 162 7.72 -10.79 8.10
C THR A 162 7.72 -11.96 9.07
N PRO A 163 7.14 -13.12 8.72
CA PRO A 163 7.26 -14.28 9.58
C PRO A 163 8.71 -14.76 9.63
N ARG A 164 9.15 -15.28 10.76
CA ARG A 164 10.48 -15.89 10.89
C ARG A 164 10.63 -17.09 9.97
N SER A 165 9.56 -17.84 9.77
CA SER A 165 9.40 -18.88 8.75
C SER A 165 7.92 -19.15 8.50
N TYR A 166 7.55 -19.47 7.26
CA TYR A 166 6.21 -19.99 6.93
C TYR A 166 6.06 -21.49 7.23
N MET A 167 7.17 -22.19 7.45
CA MET A 167 7.18 -23.62 7.79
C MET A 167 7.72 -23.80 9.20
N ALA A 168 7.09 -24.69 9.98
CA ALA A 168 7.62 -25.06 11.29
C ALA A 168 9.08 -25.55 11.17
N PRO A 169 9.92 -25.20 12.15
CA PRO A 169 9.63 -24.77 13.52
C PRO A 169 9.45 -23.26 13.77
N TYR A 170 9.08 -22.43 12.79
CA TYR A 170 8.81 -20.99 12.87
C TYR A 170 9.94 -20.19 13.55
N ARG A 171 11.19 -20.52 13.17
CA ARG A 171 12.41 -19.90 13.71
C ARG A 171 13.17 -19.13 12.64
N ASP A 172 13.80 -18.04 13.05
CA ASP A 172 14.79 -17.39 12.23
C ASP A 172 16.15 -18.13 12.25
N ARG A 173 17.13 -17.61 11.50
CA ARG A 173 18.48 -18.18 11.43
C ARG A 173 19.22 -18.12 12.77
N GLN A 174 18.83 -17.23 13.67
CA GLN A 174 19.37 -17.07 15.02
C GLN A 174 18.69 -17.99 16.04
N GLY A 175 17.66 -18.74 15.64
CA GLY A 175 16.93 -19.68 16.48
C GLY A 175 15.78 -19.06 17.29
N ASN A 176 15.48 -17.75 17.11
CA ASN A 176 14.36 -17.11 17.78
C ASN A 176 13.03 -17.63 17.23
N THR A 177 12.11 -18.02 18.10
CA THR A 177 10.76 -18.46 17.73
C THR A 177 9.77 -17.32 17.72
N MET A 178 8.66 -17.48 16.99
CA MET A 178 7.51 -16.58 17.10
C MET A 178 6.80 -16.81 18.45
N PRO A 179 6.32 -15.73 19.13
CA PRO A 179 5.64 -15.85 20.42
C PRO A 179 4.49 -16.88 20.39
N GLY A 180 4.41 -17.74 21.40
CA GLY A 180 3.34 -18.75 21.52
C GLY A 180 3.40 -19.92 20.53
N LEU A 181 4.44 -20.00 19.65
CA LEU A 181 4.59 -21.04 18.64
C LEU A 181 5.82 -21.94 18.87
N ALA A 182 6.26 -22.09 20.13
CA ALA A 182 7.41 -22.92 20.45
C ALA A 182 7.20 -24.41 20.12
N GLU A 183 5.97 -24.89 20.27
CA GLU A 183 5.57 -26.26 19.94
C GLU A 183 4.91 -26.26 18.57
N ALA A 184 5.51 -26.93 17.62
CA ALA A 184 5.01 -27.04 16.25
C ALA A 184 5.37 -28.42 15.68
N GLU A 185 4.45 -29.00 14.92
CA GLU A 185 4.70 -30.23 14.18
C GLU A 185 5.62 -29.93 12.98
N ALA A 186 6.55 -30.86 12.71
CA ALA A 186 7.47 -30.68 11.59
C ALA A 186 6.70 -30.53 10.26
N GLY A 187 7.00 -29.49 9.50
CA GLY A 187 6.35 -29.22 8.23
C GLY A 187 4.97 -28.54 8.34
N GLU A 188 4.51 -28.18 9.54
CA GLU A 188 3.27 -27.41 9.71
C GLU A 188 3.41 -26.03 9.05
N TYR A 189 2.38 -25.64 8.28
CA TYR A 189 2.36 -24.35 7.58
C TYR A 189 1.77 -23.25 8.46
N LEU A 190 2.41 -22.08 8.51
CA LEU A 190 2.06 -21.00 9.44
C LEU A 190 0.60 -20.54 9.31
N THR A 191 0.09 -20.39 8.09
CA THR A 191 -1.30 -19.95 7.88
C THR A 191 -2.31 -20.92 8.49
N ASP A 192 -2.04 -22.23 8.38
CA ASP A 192 -2.88 -23.28 8.97
C ASP A 192 -2.77 -23.29 10.51
N ARG A 193 -1.55 -23.03 11.02
CA ARG A 193 -1.32 -22.91 12.46
C ARG A 193 -2.10 -21.74 13.05
N LEU A 194 -2.05 -20.55 12.41
CA LEU A 194 -2.79 -19.39 12.89
C LEU A 194 -4.30 -19.63 12.84
N ALA A 195 -4.81 -20.35 11.83
CA ALA A 195 -6.21 -20.78 11.79
C ALA A 195 -6.56 -21.70 12.96
N ARG A 196 -5.72 -22.68 13.30
CA ARG A 196 -5.91 -23.58 14.43
C ARG A 196 -5.92 -22.84 15.77
N GLU A 197 -5.03 -21.86 15.95
CA GLU A 197 -5.02 -21.02 17.14
C GLU A 197 -6.29 -20.17 17.26
N ALA A 198 -6.80 -19.65 16.13
CA ALA A 198 -8.06 -18.92 16.08
C ALA A 198 -9.26 -19.82 16.43
N GLU A 199 -9.31 -21.06 15.94
CA GLU A 199 -10.31 -22.08 16.30
C GLU A 199 -10.31 -22.34 17.81
N GLY A 200 -9.12 -22.56 18.40
CA GLY A 200 -8.95 -22.77 19.83
C GLY A 200 -9.39 -21.56 20.68
N PHE A 201 -9.06 -20.34 20.22
CA PHE A 201 -9.49 -19.12 20.88
C PHE A 201 -11.02 -18.95 20.85
N ILE A 202 -11.68 -19.22 19.73
CA ILE A 202 -13.14 -19.18 19.57
C ILE A 202 -13.81 -20.17 20.52
N GLU A 203 -13.36 -21.41 20.52
CA GLU A 203 -13.95 -22.48 21.38
C GLU A 203 -13.79 -22.13 22.86
N LYS A 204 -12.60 -21.69 23.29
CA LYS A 204 -12.30 -21.30 24.68
C LYS A 204 -13.20 -20.17 25.19
N ASN A 205 -13.62 -19.27 24.29
CA ASN A 205 -14.35 -18.06 24.66
C ASN A 205 -15.82 -18.06 24.20
N ARG A 206 -16.37 -19.22 23.77
CA ARG A 206 -17.72 -19.31 23.21
C ARG A 206 -18.85 -18.82 24.16
N ASP A 207 -18.60 -18.86 25.46
CA ASP A 207 -19.63 -18.55 26.50
C ASP A 207 -19.56 -17.08 26.95
N ARG A 208 -18.65 -16.27 26.39
CA ARG A 208 -18.55 -14.82 26.67
C ARG A 208 -18.26 -14.04 25.40
N PRO A 209 -18.46 -12.71 25.36
CA PRO A 209 -18.10 -11.91 24.21
C PRO A 209 -16.57 -11.94 24.01
N PHE A 210 -16.13 -11.95 22.73
CA PHE A 210 -14.71 -11.91 22.41
C PHE A 210 -14.44 -10.99 21.21
N PHE A 211 -13.24 -10.43 21.20
CA PHE A 211 -12.61 -9.77 20.08
C PHE A 211 -11.35 -10.54 19.66
N LEU A 212 -11.38 -11.11 18.47
CA LEU A 212 -10.26 -11.79 17.86
C LEU A 212 -9.71 -10.94 16.72
N HIS A 213 -8.44 -10.49 16.83
CA HIS A 213 -7.67 -9.91 15.74
C HIS A 213 -6.78 -11.00 15.13
N LEU A 214 -7.25 -11.59 14.01
CA LEU A 214 -6.52 -12.59 13.25
C LEU A 214 -5.76 -11.88 12.11
N ALA A 215 -4.49 -11.59 12.34
CA ALA A 215 -3.63 -10.86 11.44
C ALA A 215 -2.67 -11.80 10.71
N HIS A 216 -3.07 -12.31 9.55
CA HIS A 216 -2.23 -13.21 8.78
C HIS A 216 -0.97 -12.52 8.27
N TYR A 217 0.13 -13.28 8.17
CA TYR A 217 1.31 -12.88 7.39
C TYR A 217 1.10 -13.13 5.89
N ALA A 218 0.22 -14.08 5.52
CA ALA A 218 -0.08 -14.40 4.13
C ALA A 218 -0.91 -13.27 3.48
N PRO A 219 -0.64 -12.99 2.18
CA PRO A 219 0.35 -13.59 1.28
C PRO A 219 1.68 -12.79 1.15
N HIS A 220 2.18 -12.16 2.24
CA HIS A 220 3.44 -11.38 2.25
C HIS A 220 4.68 -12.25 1.97
N THR A 221 5.72 -11.64 1.42
CA THR A 221 7.03 -12.25 1.23
C THR A 221 7.70 -12.68 2.56
N PRO A 222 8.61 -13.70 2.54
CA PRO A 222 9.00 -14.53 1.40
C PRO A 222 7.85 -15.40 0.90
N LEU A 223 7.70 -15.54 -0.41
CA LEU A 223 6.64 -16.39 -0.95
C LEU A 223 6.98 -17.85 -0.73
N VAL A 224 6.25 -18.50 0.16
CA VAL A 224 6.39 -19.92 0.51
C VAL A 224 5.01 -20.52 0.66
N ALA A 225 4.74 -21.59 -0.07
CA ALA A 225 3.50 -22.35 0.03
C ALA A 225 3.77 -23.85 -0.07
N ARG A 226 2.81 -24.67 0.35
CA ARG A 226 2.90 -26.13 0.20
C ARG A 226 2.82 -26.51 -1.28
N LYS A 227 3.65 -27.48 -1.68
CA LYS A 227 3.77 -27.91 -3.09
C LYS A 227 2.43 -28.34 -3.68
N GLU A 228 1.62 -29.07 -2.94
CA GLU A 228 0.31 -29.55 -3.37
C GLU A 228 -0.70 -28.41 -3.65
N TRP A 229 -0.47 -27.24 -3.09
CA TRP A 229 -1.24 -26.03 -3.42
C TRP A 229 -0.67 -25.32 -4.64
N ILE A 230 0.67 -25.21 -4.75
CA ILE A 230 1.33 -24.58 -5.91
C ILE A 230 0.95 -25.31 -7.19
N ASP A 231 0.93 -26.64 -7.17
CA ASP A 231 0.65 -27.50 -8.33
C ASP A 231 -0.81 -27.32 -8.88
N LYS A 232 -1.69 -26.67 -8.12
CA LYS A 232 -3.06 -26.34 -8.57
C LYS A 232 -3.13 -25.12 -9.51
N PHE A 233 -2.05 -24.37 -9.63
CA PHE A 233 -2.01 -23.13 -10.40
C PHE A 233 -1.07 -23.21 -11.59
N ASP A 234 -1.51 -22.68 -12.74
CA ASP A 234 -0.67 -22.58 -13.94
C ASP A 234 0.52 -21.62 -13.70
N GLY A 235 1.73 -22.13 -13.81
CA GLY A 235 2.97 -21.39 -13.63
C GLY A 235 3.48 -20.67 -14.89
N SER A 236 2.75 -20.70 -16.00
CA SER A 236 3.11 -20.01 -17.26
C SER A 236 3.25 -18.52 -17.04
N ARG A 237 4.38 -17.93 -17.52
CA ARG A 237 4.58 -16.47 -17.39
C ARG A 237 3.71 -15.68 -18.33
N ARG A 238 2.97 -14.73 -17.76
CA ARG A 238 2.11 -13.79 -18.48
C ARG A 238 2.38 -12.36 -17.95
N PRO A 239 3.43 -11.68 -18.45
CA PRO A 239 3.82 -10.37 -17.94
C PRO A 239 2.65 -9.40 -17.87
N GLY A 240 2.46 -8.76 -16.70
CA GLY A 240 1.36 -7.84 -16.44
C GLY A 240 0.05 -8.51 -16.01
N ALA A 241 -0.03 -9.84 -15.98
CA ALA A 241 -1.16 -10.60 -15.43
C ALA A 241 -0.83 -11.20 -14.05
N GLN A 242 -1.84 -11.69 -13.36
CA GLN A 242 -1.68 -12.55 -12.19
C GLN A 242 -1.21 -13.91 -12.69
N ASP A 243 0.05 -14.27 -12.39
CA ASP A 243 0.68 -15.47 -12.93
C ASP A 243 1.64 -16.17 -11.95
N ASN A 244 1.64 -15.74 -10.66
CA ASN A 244 2.53 -16.31 -9.65
C ASN A 244 1.84 -17.46 -8.88
N PRO A 245 2.18 -18.74 -9.15
CA PRO A 245 1.50 -19.85 -8.52
C PRO A 245 1.78 -19.97 -7.03
N VAL A 246 2.93 -19.48 -6.55
CA VAL A 246 3.25 -19.51 -5.12
C VAL A 246 2.37 -18.52 -4.36
N TYR A 247 2.24 -17.29 -4.87
CA TYR A 247 1.34 -16.30 -4.28
C TYR A 247 -0.13 -16.78 -4.31
N ALA A 248 -0.57 -17.35 -5.42
CA ALA A 248 -1.92 -17.89 -5.55
C ALA A 248 -2.18 -19.04 -4.55
N ALA A 249 -1.17 -19.88 -4.30
CA ALA A 249 -1.24 -20.95 -3.31
C ALA A 249 -1.29 -20.40 -1.86
N MET A 250 -0.52 -19.35 -1.55
CA MET A 250 -0.58 -18.66 -0.26
C MET A 250 -1.96 -18.03 -0.02
N LEU A 251 -2.52 -17.40 -1.05
CA LEU A 251 -3.86 -16.81 -0.98
C LEU A 251 -4.94 -17.87 -0.82
N ALA A 252 -4.84 -19.01 -1.50
CA ALA A 252 -5.77 -20.12 -1.31
C ALA A 252 -5.71 -20.71 0.11
N SER A 253 -4.52 -20.79 0.72
CA SER A 253 -4.37 -21.19 2.13
C SER A 253 -4.97 -20.14 3.09
N LEU A 254 -4.85 -18.87 2.78
CA LEU A 254 -5.51 -17.79 3.53
C LEU A 254 -7.04 -17.94 3.46
N ASP A 255 -7.58 -18.18 2.28
CA ASP A 255 -9.02 -18.38 2.07
C ASP A 255 -9.53 -19.60 2.83
N GLU A 256 -8.77 -20.70 2.84
CA GLU A 256 -9.08 -21.88 3.65
C GLU A 256 -9.08 -21.59 5.15
N SER A 257 -8.14 -20.76 5.65
CA SER A 257 -8.15 -20.29 7.04
C SER A 257 -9.44 -19.58 7.40
N ILE A 258 -9.96 -18.75 6.50
CA ILE A 258 -11.24 -18.05 6.70
C ILE A 258 -12.41 -19.04 6.72
N ALA A 259 -12.41 -20.04 5.86
CA ALA A 259 -13.41 -21.12 5.89
C ALA A 259 -13.39 -21.87 7.23
N ARG A 260 -12.20 -22.16 7.77
CA ARG A 260 -12.01 -22.82 9.07
C ARG A 260 -12.53 -21.96 10.23
N VAL A 261 -12.21 -20.67 10.26
CA VAL A 261 -12.71 -19.71 11.27
C VAL A 261 -14.23 -19.68 11.24
N ARG A 262 -14.86 -19.57 10.07
CA ARG A 262 -16.32 -19.57 9.93
C ARG A 262 -16.93 -20.90 10.41
N THR A 263 -16.30 -22.01 10.12
CA THR A 263 -16.71 -23.33 10.60
C THR A 263 -16.60 -23.44 12.12
N ALA A 264 -15.53 -22.90 12.73
CA ALA A 264 -15.35 -22.86 14.17
C ALA A 264 -16.45 -22.03 14.86
N LEU A 265 -16.78 -20.87 14.31
CA LEU A 265 -17.88 -20.01 14.81
C LEU A 265 -19.23 -20.76 14.79
N ALA A 266 -19.49 -21.51 13.71
CA ALA A 266 -20.72 -22.32 13.59
C ALA A 266 -20.74 -23.47 14.60
N LYS A 267 -19.63 -24.24 14.73
CA LYS A 267 -19.51 -25.34 15.70
C LYS A 267 -19.64 -24.86 17.15
N ALA A 268 -19.06 -23.71 17.47
CA ALA A 268 -19.20 -23.11 18.80
C ALA A 268 -20.60 -22.52 19.08
N GLY A 269 -21.51 -22.51 18.08
CA GLY A 269 -22.85 -21.95 18.20
C GLY A 269 -22.92 -20.42 18.30
N VAL A 270 -21.84 -19.73 17.85
CA VAL A 270 -21.73 -18.27 18.02
C VAL A 270 -21.75 -17.50 16.69
N ALA A 271 -21.87 -18.17 15.54
CA ALA A 271 -21.86 -17.52 14.22
C ALA A 271 -22.96 -16.45 14.10
N GLY A 272 -24.17 -16.72 14.57
CA GLY A 272 -25.30 -15.78 14.50
C GLY A 272 -25.14 -14.53 15.38
N ARG A 273 -24.13 -14.49 16.26
CA ARG A 273 -23.80 -13.32 17.10
C ARG A 273 -22.37 -12.83 16.92
N THR A 274 -21.74 -13.10 15.77
CA THR A 274 -20.37 -12.69 15.48
C THR A 274 -20.31 -11.80 14.25
N VAL A 275 -19.73 -10.61 14.40
CA VAL A 275 -19.38 -9.72 13.29
C VAL A 275 -18.00 -10.15 12.79
N VAL A 276 -17.89 -10.41 11.48
CA VAL A 276 -16.62 -10.72 10.81
C VAL A 276 -16.27 -9.57 9.88
N VAL A 277 -15.08 -9.03 10.05
CA VAL A 277 -14.49 -7.98 9.20
C VAL A 277 -13.25 -8.55 8.55
N PHE A 278 -13.16 -8.48 7.23
CA PHE A 278 -11.98 -8.86 6.45
C PHE A 278 -11.43 -7.67 5.68
N THR A 279 -10.13 -7.43 5.77
CA THR A 279 -9.42 -6.41 4.99
C THR A 279 -7.95 -6.78 4.75
N SER A 280 -7.21 -5.93 4.05
CA SER A 280 -5.76 -5.96 3.91
C SER A 280 -5.14 -4.68 4.45
N ASP A 281 -3.86 -4.74 4.83
CA ASP A 281 -3.13 -3.58 5.34
C ASP A 281 -2.61 -2.64 4.24
N ASN A 282 -2.32 -3.13 3.05
CA ASN A 282 -1.98 -2.34 1.86
C ASN A 282 -2.22 -3.13 0.57
N GLY A 283 -2.02 -2.48 -0.57
CA GLY A 283 -2.15 -3.13 -1.87
C GLY A 283 -1.10 -4.19 -2.16
N GLY A 284 -1.33 -5.01 -3.18
CA GLY A 284 -0.48 -6.14 -3.53
C GLY A 284 0.90 -5.73 -4.04
N LEU A 285 1.91 -6.57 -3.78
CA LEU A 285 3.28 -6.35 -4.20
C LEU A 285 3.48 -6.67 -5.69
N CYS A 286 3.66 -5.63 -6.51
CA CYS A 286 3.84 -5.73 -7.96
C CYS A 286 5.29 -5.53 -8.44
N THR A 287 6.25 -5.36 -7.53
CA THR A 287 7.69 -5.26 -7.80
C THR A 287 8.43 -6.54 -7.44
N LEU A 288 9.68 -6.68 -7.90
CA LEU A 288 10.41 -7.95 -7.73
C LEU A 288 10.90 -8.20 -6.31
N GLU A 289 11.39 -7.18 -5.61
CA GLU A 289 12.02 -7.31 -4.27
C GLU A 289 12.94 -8.54 -4.14
N GLY A 290 13.78 -8.76 -5.16
CA GLY A 290 14.68 -9.92 -5.21
C GLY A 290 14.07 -11.24 -5.72
N MET A 291 12.78 -11.27 -6.03
CA MET A 291 12.09 -12.42 -6.62
C MET A 291 12.25 -12.48 -8.14
N ALA A 292 12.09 -13.66 -8.73
CA ALA A 292 12.12 -13.86 -10.18
C ALA A 292 10.89 -13.27 -10.91
N ARG A 293 9.77 -13.13 -10.19
CA ARG A 293 8.51 -12.51 -10.68
C ARG A 293 7.81 -11.77 -9.54
N PRO A 294 6.97 -10.77 -9.83
CA PRO A 294 6.13 -10.12 -8.80
C PRO A 294 5.25 -11.11 -8.06
N ALA A 295 4.86 -10.77 -6.84
CA ALA A 295 3.86 -11.54 -6.11
C ALA A 295 2.52 -11.53 -6.87
N THR A 296 2.03 -10.35 -7.22
CA THR A 296 0.79 -10.15 -7.97
C THR A 296 0.87 -8.93 -8.90
N THR A 297 -0.23 -8.62 -9.56
CA THR A 297 -0.47 -7.34 -10.22
C THR A 297 -1.81 -6.78 -9.77
N ASN A 298 -1.85 -5.47 -9.56
CA ASN A 298 -3.08 -4.78 -9.17
C ASN A 298 -3.91 -4.29 -10.38
N ALA A 299 -3.48 -4.61 -11.60
CA ALA A 299 -4.14 -4.17 -12.82
C ALA A 299 -5.68 -4.37 -12.77
N PRO A 300 -6.48 -3.41 -13.26
CA PRO A 300 -6.11 -2.20 -13.99
C PRO A 300 -5.66 -1.01 -13.10
N LEU A 301 -5.60 -1.19 -11.77
CA LEU A 301 -5.16 -0.15 -10.84
C LEU A 301 -3.65 0.08 -10.98
N ARG A 302 -3.22 1.33 -10.82
CA ARG A 302 -1.84 1.73 -11.00
C ARG A 302 -0.98 1.31 -9.81
N GLU A 303 0.20 0.76 -10.09
CA GLU A 303 1.24 0.36 -9.14
C GLU A 303 0.77 -0.64 -8.06
N GLY A 304 1.38 -0.60 -6.87
CA GLY A 304 1.09 -1.50 -5.76
C GLY A 304 1.70 -0.99 -4.45
N LYS A 305 1.94 -1.90 -3.51
CA LYS A 305 2.57 -1.63 -2.21
C LYS A 305 3.67 -0.58 -2.33
N GLY A 306 3.72 0.37 -1.38
CA GLY A 306 4.72 1.45 -1.34
C GLY A 306 4.42 2.63 -2.25
N TRP A 307 3.27 2.66 -2.95
CA TRP A 307 2.85 3.74 -3.83
C TRP A 307 1.50 4.33 -3.40
N LEU A 308 1.35 5.65 -3.61
CA LEU A 308 0.11 6.37 -3.31
C LEU A 308 -0.96 6.25 -4.42
N TYR A 309 -0.69 5.48 -5.47
CA TYR A 309 -1.67 5.20 -6.52
C TYR A 309 -2.64 4.11 -6.08
N GLU A 310 -3.75 3.98 -6.83
CA GLU A 310 -4.86 3.08 -6.46
C GLU A 310 -4.41 1.65 -6.14
N GLY A 311 -3.45 1.10 -6.88
CA GLY A 311 -2.95 -0.25 -6.63
C GLY A 311 -2.20 -0.41 -5.31
N GLY A 312 -1.64 0.68 -4.76
CA GLY A 312 -0.88 0.63 -3.49
C GLY A 312 -1.74 0.83 -2.25
N ILE A 313 -2.85 1.53 -2.38
CA ILE A 313 -3.69 1.92 -1.23
C ILE A 313 -5.10 1.31 -1.26
N ARG A 314 -5.58 0.83 -2.40
CA ARG A 314 -6.89 0.20 -2.49
C ARG A 314 -6.81 -1.25 -2.05
N VAL A 315 -7.69 -1.65 -1.14
CA VAL A 315 -7.71 -2.95 -0.48
C VAL A 315 -9.12 -3.53 -0.48
N PRO A 316 -9.30 -4.86 -0.34
CA PRO A 316 -10.62 -5.42 -0.08
C PRO A 316 -11.11 -5.03 1.32
N LEU A 317 -12.40 -4.79 1.46
CA LEU A 317 -13.09 -4.68 2.75
C LEU A 317 -14.45 -5.37 2.65
N ILE A 318 -14.64 -6.37 3.50
CA ILE A 318 -15.88 -7.15 3.60
C ILE A 318 -16.31 -7.16 5.08
N MET A 319 -17.58 -6.89 5.33
CA MET A 319 -18.17 -6.98 6.67
C MET A 319 -19.41 -7.86 6.62
N ALA A 320 -19.49 -8.88 7.48
CA ALA A 320 -20.64 -9.79 7.57
C ALA A 320 -20.98 -10.09 9.02
N GLY A 321 -22.24 -10.41 9.30
CA GLY A 321 -22.68 -10.77 10.64
C GLY A 321 -24.08 -10.25 10.98
N PRO A 322 -24.49 -10.34 12.25
CA PRO A 322 -25.81 -9.95 12.67
C PRO A 322 -26.09 -8.47 12.40
N GLY A 323 -27.23 -8.18 11.79
CA GLY A 323 -27.66 -6.82 11.47
C GLY A 323 -26.94 -6.15 10.29
N ILE A 324 -26.03 -6.86 9.61
CA ILE A 324 -25.37 -6.39 8.40
C ILE A 324 -26.18 -6.84 7.16
N ALA A 325 -26.36 -5.95 6.20
CA ALA A 325 -27.08 -6.23 4.96
C ALA A 325 -26.37 -7.32 4.14
N GLN A 326 -27.13 -8.31 3.66
CA GLN A 326 -26.57 -9.42 2.89
C GLN A 326 -26.49 -9.09 1.41
N GLY A 327 -25.41 -9.51 0.76
CA GLY A 327 -25.18 -9.37 -0.68
C GLY A 327 -25.05 -7.93 -1.16
N ALA A 328 -24.88 -6.98 -0.24
CA ALA A 328 -24.77 -5.57 -0.58
C ALA A 328 -23.38 -5.22 -1.11
N GLN A 329 -23.34 -4.37 -2.13
CA GLN A 329 -22.11 -3.75 -2.61
C GLN A 329 -22.19 -2.25 -2.39
N ASN A 330 -21.07 -1.66 -1.96
CA ASN A 330 -21.03 -0.23 -1.66
C ASN A 330 -19.84 0.45 -2.37
N ASP A 331 -20.11 1.59 -3.01
CA ASP A 331 -19.13 2.38 -3.75
C ASP A 331 -18.66 3.65 -3.01
N ILE A 332 -19.15 3.87 -1.81
CA ILE A 332 -18.68 4.99 -0.99
C ILE A 332 -17.21 4.74 -0.64
N PRO A 333 -16.31 5.72 -0.83
CA PRO A 333 -14.93 5.59 -0.41
C PRO A 333 -14.82 5.48 1.10
N VAL A 334 -14.20 4.39 1.56
CA VAL A 334 -13.97 4.09 2.98
C VAL A 334 -12.50 3.80 3.24
N CYS A 335 -12.05 3.95 4.48
CA CYS A 335 -10.66 3.77 4.86
C CYS A 335 -10.51 2.79 6.04
N GLY A 336 -9.34 2.19 6.21
CA GLY A 336 -9.04 1.34 7.36
C GLY A 336 -9.29 1.99 8.72
N THR A 337 -9.18 3.32 8.82
CA THR A 337 -9.57 4.10 10.02
C THR A 337 -11.04 3.95 10.40
N ASP A 338 -11.92 3.60 9.46
CA ASP A 338 -13.35 3.47 9.70
C ASP A 338 -13.73 2.18 10.43
N ILE A 339 -12.83 1.20 10.46
CA ILE A 339 -13.11 -0.11 11.07
C ILE A 339 -13.36 0.04 12.57
N PHE A 340 -12.51 0.78 13.27
CA PHE A 340 -12.65 1.00 14.73
C PHE A 340 -14.00 1.61 15.11
N PRO A 341 -14.41 2.79 14.62
CA PRO A 341 -15.69 3.39 14.96
C PRO A 341 -16.88 2.57 14.47
N THR A 342 -16.75 1.86 13.33
CA THR A 342 -17.81 1.01 12.79
C THR A 342 -18.06 -0.21 13.68
N VAL A 343 -17.01 -0.86 14.16
CA VAL A 343 -17.13 -1.98 15.10
C VAL A 343 -17.84 -1.52 16.37
N LEU A 344 -17.44 -0.41 16.98
CA LEU A 344 -18.13 0.14 18.17
C LEU A 344 -19.61 0.44 17.87
N GLY A 345 -19.91 1.08 16.73
CA GLY A 345 -21.30 1.37 16.31
C GLY A 345 -22.14 0.11 16.04
N LEU A 346 -21.53 -0.97 15.51
CA LEU A 346 -22.21 -2.26 15.33
C LEU A 346 -22.52 -2.93 16.66
N LEU A 347 -21.65 -2.76 17.66
CA LEU A 347 -21.83 -3.27 19.02
C LEU A 347 -22.80 -2.42 19.87
N GLY A 348 -23.23 -1.25 19.36
CA GLY A 348 -24.07 -0.30 20.12
C GLY A 348 -23.30 0.48 21.19
N GLU A 349 -21.96 0.49 21.11
CA GLU A 349 -21.08 1.20 22.02
C GLU A 349 -20.85 2.65 21.57
N THR A 350 -20.54 3.52 22.53
CA THR A 350 -20.24 4.93 22.24
C THR A 350 -18.93 5.04 21.41
N VAL A 351 -19.03 5.68 20.28
CA VAL A 351 -17.87 6.02 19.46
C VAL A 351 -17.19 7.26 20.04
N PRO A 352 -15.90 7.20 20.40
CA PRO A 352 -15.19 8.36 20.92
C PRO A 352 -15.08 9.51 19.91
N ASP A 353 -15.05 10.73 20.40
CA ASP A 353 -14.69 11.90 19.60
C ASP A 353 -13.22 11.91 19.22
N GLY A 354 -12.86 12.69 18.18
CA GLY A 354 -11.47 12.89 17.76
C GLY A 354 -10.87 11.74 16.97
N LEU A 355 -11.67 10.80 16.48
CA LEU A 355 -11.27 9.79 15.49
C LEU A 355 -11.20 10.43 14.09
N ASP A 356 -10.33 9.89 13.23
CA ASP A 356 -10.28 10.26 11.81
C ASP A 356 -11.21 9.38 10.96
N GLY A 357 -11.55 8.20 11.48
CA GLY A 357 -12.49 7.26 10.86
C GLY A 357 -13.95 7.65 11.09
N ALA A 358 -14.80 7.30 10.13
CA ALA A 358 -16.26 7.45 10.22
C ALA A 358 -16.92 6.15 10.68
N ASN A 359 -17.98 6.25 11.45
CA ASN A 359 -18.83 5.12 11.81
C ASN A 359 -19.73 4.74 10.62
N LEU A 360 -19.51 3.58 10.04
CA LEU A 360 -20.25 3.04 8.90
C LEU A 360 -21.40 2.08 9.34
N ALA A 361 -21.68 1.96 10.63
CA ALA A 361 -22.63 0.96 11.14
C ALA A 361 -24.02 1.04 10.48
N ASP A 362 -24.55 2.24 10.28
CA ASP A 362 -25.85 2.39 9.59
C ASP A 362 -25.75 2.05 8.09
N LEU A 363 -24.62 2.40 7.45
CA LEU A 363 -24.37 2.07 6.05
C LEU A 363 -24.31 0.55 5.83
N VAL A 364 -23.59 -0.18 6.70
CA VAL A 364 -23.51 -1.65 6.57
C VAL A 364 -24.82 -2.36 6.96
N ARG A 365 -25.70 -1.70 7.73
CA ARG A 365 -27.07 -2.17 7.99
C ARG A 365 -28.03 -1.92 6.82
N GLY A 366 -27.57 -1.33 5.72
CA GLY A 366 -28.39 -0.98 4.56
C GLY A 366 -29.25 0.26 4.74
N LYS A 367 -28.99 1.07 5.76
CA LYS A 367 -29.65 2.37 5.93
C LYS A 367 -28.97 3.43 5.05
N SER A 368 -29.75 4.41 4.63
CA SER A 368 -29.18 5.57 3.91
C SER A 368 -28.18 6.30 4.79
N ALA A 369 -26.96 6.48 4.32
CA ALA A 369 -25.97 7.33 4.95
C ALA A 369 -26.36 8.81 4.73
N VAL A 370 -27.13 9.36 5.65
CA VAL A 370 -27.44 10.80 5.65
C VAL A 370 -26.23 11.53 6.22
N GLY A 371 -25.52 12.26 5.34
CA GLY A 371 -24.65 13.34 5.78
C GLY A 371 -23.19 13.00 6.10
N GLN A 372 -22.57 11.88 5.67
CA GLN A 372 -21.23 11.60 6.15
C GLN A 372 -20.21 11.01 5.15
N PRO A 373 -20.17 9.71 4.83
CA PRO A 373 -18.91 9.19 4.26
C PRO A 373 -18.67 9.55 2.80
N ALA A 374 -19.72 9.86 2.03
CA ALA A 374 -19.58 10.09 0.57
C ALA A 374 -18.89 11.41 0.20
N GLU A 375 -18.98 12.42 1.07
CA GLU A 375 -18.49 13.78 0.80
C GLU A 375 -17.15 14.09 1.48
N ARG A 376 -16.69 13.22 2.40
CA ARG A 376 -15.44 13.44 3.10
C ARG A 376 -14.23 13.20 2.19
N SER A 377 -13.14 13.87 2.49
CA SER A 377 -11.86 13.60 1.88
C SER A 377 -11.13 12.47 2.59
N LEU A 378 -10.58 11.52 1.82
CA LEU A 378 -9.58 10.58 2.29
C LEU A 378 -8.21 11.10 1.89
N TRP A 379 -7.21 10.98 2.76
CA TRP A 379 -5.90 11.51 2.49
C TRP A 379 -4.79 10.59 2.97
N TRP A 380 -3.59 10.75 2.37
CA TRP A 380 -2.40 9.95 2.64
C TRP A 380 -1.19 10.87 2.71
N HIS A 381 -0.26 10.51 3.59
CA HIS A 381 1.02 11.20 3.76
C HIS A 381 2.11 10.15 3.94
N TYR A 382 2.96 9.99 2.92
CA TYR A 382 4.02 8.99 2.88
C TYR A 382 5.36 9.67 2.59
N PRO A 383 6.05 10.22 3.62
CA PRO A 383 7.29 10.98 3.47
C PRO A 383 8.52 10.04 3.41
N HIS A 384 8.47 9.01 2.54
CA HIS A 384 9.49 7.99 2.43
C HIS A 384 9.67 7.53 0.99
N TYR A 385 10.92 7.18 0.66
CA TYR A 385 11.19 6.37 -0.51
C TYR A 385 10.92 4.91 -0.18
N SER A 386 10.04 4.25 -0.89
CA SER A 386 9.72 2.86 -0.59
C SER A 386 10.71 1.87 -1.21
N ASN A 387 10.78 0.66 -0.65
CA ASN A 387 11.51 -0.47 -1.23
C ASN A 387 10.98 -0.83 -2.63
N GLN A 388 9.71 -0.56 -2.86
CA GLN A 388 8.99 -0.79 -4.11
C GLN A 388 9.18 0.35 -5.13
N MET A 389 10.21 1.18 -4.95
CA MET A 389 10.55 2.32 -5.79
C MET A 389 9.53 3.48 -5.76
N GLY A 390 8.60 3.47 -4.80
CA GLY A 390 7.67 4.57 -4.57
C GLY A 390 8.37 5.83 -4.10
N ARG A 391 7.86 6.97 -4.55
CA ARG A 391 8.41 8.29 -4.22
C ARG A 391 7.69 8.90 -3.03
N PRO A 392 8.40 9.70 -2.22
CA PRO A 392 7.80 10.40 -1.10
C PRO A 392 6.76 11.41 -1.59
N GLY A 393 5.60 11.41 -0.95
CA GLY A 393 4.51 12.27 -1.37
C GLY A 393 3.30 12.24 -0.45
N ALA A 394 2.25 12.87 -0.91
CA ALA A 394 0.95 12.87 -0.28
C ALA A 394 -0.15 12.81 -1.34
N ALA A 395 -1.33 12.35 -0.94
CA ALA A 395 -2.48 12.31 -1.81
C ALA A 395 -3.76 12.67 -1.04
N ILE A 396 -4.76 13.18 -1.76
CA ILE A 396 -6.11 13.41 -1.24
C ILE A 396 -7.12 12.96 -2.29
N ARG A 397 -8.16 12.26 -1.84
CA ARG A 397 -9.30 11.87 -2.65
C ARG A 397 -10.56 12.56 -2.14
N LYS A 398 -11.28 13.22 -3.05
CA LYS A 398 -12.58 13.85 -2.78
C LYS A 398 -13.56 13.44 -3.88
N GLY A 399 -14.57 12.66 -3.50
CA GLY A 399 -15.49 12.06 -4.47
C GLY A 399 -14.78 11.22 -5.52
N ARG A 400 -14.93 11.60 -6.81
CA ARG A 400 -14.29 10.93 -7.96
C ARG A 400 -12.84 11.38 -8.22
N TRP A 401 -12.42 12.50 -7.65
CA TRP A 401 -11.13 13.11 -7.93
C TRP A 401 -10.07 12.70 -6.91
N LYS A 402 -8.86 12.46 -7.40
CA LYS A 402 -7.68 12.21 -6.58
C LYS A 402 -6.53 13.09 -7.03
N TYR A 403 -5.99 13.85 -6.09
CA TYR A 403 -4.79 14.66 -6.28
C TYR A 403 -3.61 14.00 -5.57
N VAL A 404 -2.46 13.94 -6.26
CA VAL A 404 -1.19 13.39 -5.76
C VAL A 404 -0.10 14.45 -5.89
N THR A 405 0.70 14.63 -4.85
CA THR A 405 1.87 15.51 -4.86
C THR A 405 3.11 14.79 -4.36
N HIS A 406 4.28 15.14 -4.92
CA HIS A 406 5.57 14.52 -4.57
C HIS A 406 6.47 15.54 -3.87
N PHE A 407 7.07 15.14 -2.74
CA PHE A 407 7.86 16.06 -1.91
C PHE A 407 9.21 16.44 -2.55
N GLU A 408 9.71 15.66 -3.49
CA GLU A 408 10.90 16.04 -4.28
C GLU A 408 10.64 17.26 -5.19
N LYS A 409 9.40 17.52 -5.53
CA LYS A 409 8.95 18.61 -6.40
C LYS A 409 7.66 19.21 -5.84
N PRO A 410 7.75 20.00 -4.78
CA PRO A 410 6.57 20.62 -4.20
C PRO A 410 5.97 21.67 -5.15
N GLY A 411 4.67 21.80 -5.12
CA GLY A 411 3.92 22.78 -5.92
C GLY A 411 2.82 22.12 -6.73
N VAL A 412 1.67 22.78 -6.82
CA VAL A 412 0.48 22.22 -7.49
C VAL A 412 0.72 21.97 -8.97
N GLU A 413 1.57 22.79 -9.61
CA GLU A 413 1.96 22.63 -11.02
C GLU A 413 2.74 21.34 -11.31
N GLN A 414 3.35 20.74 -10.29
CA GLN A 414 4.09 19.48 -10.36
C GLN A 414 3.27 18.29 -9.85
N GLY A 415 2.03 18.52 -9.40
CA GLY A 415 1.12 17.50 -8.93
C GLY A 415 0.42 16.75 -10.07
N GLU A 416 -0.36 15.78 -9.68
CA GLU A 416 -1.15 14.94 -10.57
C GLU A 416 -2.62 14.96 -10.12
N LEU A 417 -3.56 15.07 -11.05
CA LEU A 417 -5.00 15.03 -10.78
C LEU A 417 -5.67 13.98 -11.65
N TYR A 418 -6.38 13.06 -11.02
CA TYR A 418 -7.03 11.93 -11.70
C TYR A 418 -8.52 11.88 -11.43
N ASP A 419 -9.29 11.51 -12.44
CA ASP A 419 -10.71 11.19 -12.35
C ASP A 419 -10.88 9.67 -12.22
N LEU A 420 -10.96 9.17 -11.00
CA LEU A 420 -10.99 7.73 -10.72
C LEU A 420 -12.26 7.02 -11.24
N GLN A 421 -13.32 7.74 -11.56
CA GLN A 421 -14.51 7.17 -12.17
C GLN A 421 -14.28 6.84 -13.64
N ALA A 422 -13.62 7.74 -14.37
CA ALA A 422 -13.34 7.57 -15.80
C ALA A 422 -12.00 6.84 -16.05
N ASP A 423 -11.05 6.97 -15.12
CA ASP A 423 -9.67 6.46 -15.23
C ASP A 423 -9.19 5.88 -13.90
N PRO A 424 -9.71 4.72 -13.47
CA PRO A 424 -9.29 4.07 -12.23
C PRO A 424 -7.82 3.61 -12.26
N GLY A 425 -7.20 3.57 -13.45
CA GLY A 425 -5.79 3.24 -13.67
C GLY A 425 -4.85 4.45 -13.57
N GLU A 426 -5.37 5.66 -13.30
CA GLU A 426 -4.56 6.88 -13.13
C GLU A 426 -3.58 7.11 -14.30
N ASN A 427 -4.08 6.92 -15.54
CA ASN A 427 -3.29 7.02 -16.77
C ASN A 427 -3.20 8.43 -17.32
N THR A 428 -4.22 9.26 -17.08
CA THR A 428 -4.36 10.58 -17.68
C THR A 428 -4.38 11.67 -16.62
N ASN A 429 -3.26 12.37 -16.45
CA ASN A 429 -3.18 13.52 -15.55
C ASN A 429 -4.02 14.69 -16.09
N ARG A 430 -5.04 15.08 -15.34
CA ARG A 430 -6.03 16.13 -15.67
C ARG A 430 -5.72 17.49 -15.06
N ILE A 431 -4.56 17.68 -14.44
CA ILE A 431 -4.26 18.85 -13.64
C ILE A 431 -4.34 20.16 -14.42
N GLN A 432 -3.89 20.19 -15.68
CA GLN A 432 -3.93 21.38 -16.51
C GLN A 432 -5.36 21.82 -16.84
N ALA A 433 -6.24 20.86 -17.10
CA ALA A 433 -7.64 21.15 -17.45
C ALA A 433 -8.51 21.49 -16.22
N ASN A 434 -8.02 21.19 -14.99
CA ASN A 434 -8.80 21.33 -13.77
C ASN A 434 -7.97 21.98 -12.64
N ARG A 435 -7.18 23.00 -12.99
CA ARG A 435 -6.26 23.67 -12.07
C ARG A 435 -6.94 24.20 -10.80
N PRO A 436 -8.11 24.89 -10.86
CA PRO A 436 -8.77 25.39 -9.66
C PRO A 436 -9.13 24.28 -8.66
N LEU A 437 -9.56 23.10 -9.16
CA LEU A 437 -9.85 21.94 -8.33
C LEU A 437 -8.58 21.37 -7.69
N ALA A 438 -7.48 21.27 -8.44
CA ALA A 438 -6.20 20.83 -7.89
C ALA A 438 -5.70 21.78 -6.79
N ASP A 439 -5.82 23.09 -6.98
CA ASP A 439 -5.47 24.12 -5.99
C ASP A 439 -6.35 24.02 -4.72
N GLU A 440 -7.64 23.70 -4.86
CA GLU A 440 -8.54 23.44 -3.73
C GLU A 440 -8.10 22.21 -2.96
N MET A 441 -7.89 21.09 -3.65
CA MET A 441 -7.50 19.82 -3.04
C MET A 441 -6.12 19.89 -2.36
N ASP A 442 -5.16 20.60 -2.94
CA ASP A 442 -3.84 20.83 -2.35
C ASP A 442 -3.94 21.64 -1.04
N ARG A 443 -4.77 22.69 -1.02
CA ARG A 443 -5.01 23.47 0.20
C ARG A 443 -5.69 22.64 1.29
N GLU A 444 -6.67 21.83 0.93
CA GLU A 444 -7.34 20.92 1.87
C GLU A 444 -6.36 19.88 2.42
N LEU A 445 -5.54 19.26 1.56
CA LEU A 445 -4.51 18.31 1.96
C LEU A 445 -3.52 18.92 2.96
N LYS A 446 -3.01 20.12 2.68
CA LYS A 446 -2.11 20.85 3.59
C LYS A 446 -2.76 21.17 4.93
N SER A 447 -4.06 21.50 4.93
CA SER A 447 -4.82 21.71 6.16
C SER A 447 -4.94 20.45 7.01
N LEU A 448 -5.24 19.30 6.37
CA LEU A 448 -5.32 18.00 7.03
C LEU A 448 -3.95 17.56 7.59
N GLN A 449 -2.88 17.73 6.81
CA GLN A 449 -1.50 17.46 7.26
C GLN A 449 -1.14 18.32 8.47
N LYS A 450 -1.45 19.61 8.44
CA LYS A 450 -1.21 20.52 9.57
C LYS A 450 -2.04 20.13 10.81
N GLY A 451 -3.32 19.77 10.63
CA GLY A 451 -4.21 19.35 11.72
C GLY A 451 -3.83 18.01 12.35
N ALA A 452 -3.03 17.22 11.65
CA ALA A 452 -2.49 15.95 12.15
C ALA A 452 -1.02 16.02 12.61
N ASP A 453 -0.41 17.21 12.63
CA ASP A 453 0.99 17.44 12.96
C ASP A 453 1.96 16.61 12.09
N ALA A 454 1.71 16.58 10.78
CA ALA A 454 2.48 15.79 9.83
C ALA A 454 3.95 16.22 9.77
N ARG A 455 4.85 15.25 9.92
CA ARG A 455 6.30 15.47 9.78
C ARG A 455 6.72 15.31 8.32
N PHE A 456 7.50 16.27 7.83
CA PHE A 456 7.99 16.30 6.46
C PHE A 456 9.45 15.85 6.38
N MET A 457 9.87 15.51 5.18
CA MET A 457 11.26 15.23 4.85
C MET A 457 12.11 16.50 4.85
N THR A 458 13.40 16.33 5.05
CA THR A 458 14.42 17.39 4.94
C THR A 458 15.41 17.06 3.83
N ALA A 459 16.28 18.00 3.47
CA ALA A 459 17.35 17.72 2.52
C ALA A 459 18.26 16.61 3.08
N ASN A 460 18.61 15.63 2.25
CA ASN A 460 19.50 14.55 2.66
C ASN A 460 20.97 15.03 2.66
N PRO A 461 21.65 15.14 3.81
CA PRO A 461 23.04 15.59 3.89
C PRO A 461 24.04 14.62 3.23
N ALA A 462 23.65 13.34 3.09
CA ALA A 462 24.44 12.32 2.44
C ALA A 462 24.19 12.23 0.93
N TYR A 463 23.34 13.10 0.36
CA TYR A 463 22.99 13.04 -1.07
C TYR A 463 24.21 13.17 -1.98
N ARG A 464 24.47 12.12 -2.76
CA ARG A 464 25.53 12.01 -3.77
C ARG A 464 24.91 11.48 -5.06
N PRO A 465 24.49 12.36 -5.97
CA PRO A 465 23.80 11.93 -7.19
C PRO A 465 24.76 11.16 -8.12
N GLY A 466 24.28 10.04 -8.66
CA GLY A 466 24.89 9.34 -9.76
C GLY A 466 26.41 9.17 -9.63
N SER A 467 26.91 8.64 -8.49
CA SER A 467 28.35 8.42 -8.29
C SER A 467 28.87 7.33 -9.23
N PRO A 468 30.12 7.45 -9.74
CA PRO A 468 30.70 6.42 -10.58
C PRO A 468 30.87 5.10 -9.82
N ASN A 469 30.71 3.99 -10.56
CA ASN A 469 31.04 2.66 -10.06
C ASN A 469 32.59 2.45 -10.07
N PRO A 470 33.11 1.31 -9.56
CA PRO A 470 34.56 1.04 -9.56
C PRO A 470 35.23 1.04 -10.94
N LYS A 471 34.46 0.95 -12.05
CA LYS A 471 34.96 1.08 -13.42
C LYS A 471 34.96 2.53 -13.93
N GLY A 472 34.53 3.48 -13.10
CA GLY A 472 34.35 4.87 -13.49
C GLY A 472 33.09 5.16 -14.29
N GLU A 473 32.19 4.18 -14.48
CA GLU A 473 30.94 4.35 -15.20
C GLU A 473 29.88 4.98 -14.29
N VAL A 474 29.15 5.96 -14.79
CA VAL A 474 27.99 6.54 -14.13
C VAL A 474 26.72 5.95 -14.71
N VAL A 475 25.90 5.31 -13.89
CA VAL A 475 24.64 4.69 -14.28
C VAL A 475 23.48 5.54 -13.76
N LEU A 476 22.61 5.98 -14.66
CA LEU A 476 21.47 6.85 -14.42
C LEU A 476 20.16 6.10 -14.76
N PRO A 477 19.61 5.31 -13.83
CA PRO A 477 18.41 4.54 -14.08
C PRO A 477 17.16 5.45 -14.12
N ALA A 478 16.14 5.02 -14.82
CA ALA A 478 14.85 5.74 -14.95
C ALA A 478 14.24 6.13 -13.60
N ARG A 479 14.37 5.26 -12.58
CA ARG A 479 13.83 5.51 -11.24
C ARG A 479 14.39 6.77 -10.55
N ASN A 480 15.62 7.18 -10.91
CA ASN A 480 16.31 8.33 -10.31
C ASN A 480 16.09 9.62 -11.11
N ALA A 481 15.38 9.56 -12.22
CA ALA A 481 15.05 10.74 -13.03
C ALA A 481 14.12 11.69 -12.30
N LEU A 482 14.39 12.98 -12.39
CA LEU A 482 13.39 14.01 -12.18
C LEU A 482 12.68 14.29 -13.50
N VAL A 483 11.39 14.11 -13.50
CA VAL A 483 10.55 14.35 -14.67
C VAL A 483 9.93 15.73 -14.54
N ASP A 484 10.09 16.59 -15.53
CA ASP A 484 9.40 17.86 -15.66
C ASP A 484 8.37 17.74 -16.80
N GLY A 485 7.10 17.75 -16.47
CA GLY A 485 6.03 17.55 -17.44
C GLY A 485 4.77 16.95 -16.82
N ILE A 486 3.86 16.48 -17.68
CA ILE A 486 2.51 16.09 -17.26
C ILE A 486 2.25 14.60 -17.42
N GLN A 487 2.76 13.99 -18.48
CA GLN A 487 2.46 12.59 -18.82
C GLN A 487 3.68 11.66 -18.67
N LEU A 488 4.88 12.16 -18.96
CA LEU A 488 6.10 11.41 -18.73
C LEU A 488 6.20 10.99 -17.27
N ARG A 489 6.43 9.69 -17.03
CA ARG A 489 6.53 9.15 -15.67
C ARG A 489 7.42 7.93 -15.59
N PHE A 490 7.89 7.62 -14.40
CA PHE A 490 8.55 6.34 -14.13
C PHE A 490 7.49 5.24 -13.96
N GLU A 491 7.72 4.08 -14.57
CA GLU A 491 6.89 2.88 -14.49
C GLU A 491 7.70 1.74 -13.85
N PRO A 492 7.43 1.37 -12.58
CA PRO A 492 8.28 0.45 -11.80
C PRO A 492 8.06 -1.03 -12.13
N LEU A 493 7.00 -1.39 -12.85
CA LEU A 493 6.71 -2.79 -13.15
C LEU A 493 7.93 -3.46 -13.81
N PRO A 494 8.32 -4.69 -13.44
CA PRO A 494 9.60 -5.30 -13.84
C PRO A 494 9.81 -5.41 -15.34
N HIS A 495 8.76 -5.65 -16.12
CA HIS A 495 8.83 -5.69 -17.57
C HIS A 495 8.98 -4.30 -18.21
N LYS A 496 8.64 -3.24 -17.48
CA LYS A 496 8.81 -1.84 -17.85
C LYS A 496 10.09 -1.28 -17.24
N ASN A 497 10.10 -0.91 -15.96
CA ASN A 497 11.20 -0.29 -15.21
C ASN A 497 11.86 0.83 -16.03
N THR A 498 11.06 1.79 -16.48
CA THR A 498 11.44 2.77 -17.51
C THR A 498 10.76 4.12 -17.27
N LEU A 499 11.30 5.18 -17.86
CA LEU A 499 10.49 6.37 -18.15
C LEU A 499 9.60 6.06 -19.34
N GLY A 500 8.28 6.05 -19.12
CA GLY A 500 7.27 5.77 -20.12
C GLY A 500 6.20 6.87 -20.18
N PHE A 501 5.17 6.69 -21.01
CA PHE A 501 4.16 7.71 -21.28
C PHE A 501 4.74 9.04 -21.81
N TRP A 502 5.85 8.98 -22.53
CA TRP A 502 6.46 10.17 -23.12
C TRP A 502 5.71 10.59 -24.40
N VAL A 503 4.48 11.03 -24.21
CA VAL A 503 3.55 11.38 -25.29
C VAL A 503 3.53 12.87 -25.64
N ARG A 504 4.32 13.67 -24.94
CA ARG A 504 4.44 15.12 -25.12
C ARG A 504 5.91 15.52 -25.30
N LYS A 505 6.20 16.36 -26.30
CA LYS A 505 7.55 16.85 -26.54
C LYS A 505 8.01 17.90 -25.50
N GLU A 506 7.07 18.49 -24.76
CA GLU A 506 7.33 19.45 -23.70
C GLU A 506 7.85 18.77 -22.43
N ASP A 507 7.50 17.50 -22.23
CA ASP A 507 7.92 16.74 -21.05
C ASP A 507 9.41 16.39 -21.16
N THR A 508 10.15 16.55 -20.07
CA THR A 508 11.60 16.35 -20.03
C THR A 508 12.00 15.48 -18.83
N ALA A 509 13.14 14.83 -18.93
CA ALA A 509 13.75 14.11 -17.83
C ALA A 509 15.14 14.65 -17.54
N ARG A 510 15.56 14.63 -16.26
CA ARG A 510 16.90 15.04 -15.87
C ARG A 510 17.42 14.18 -14.73
N TRP A 511 18.75 14.02 -14.72
CA TRP A 511 19.50 13.36 -13.65
C TRP A 511 20.65 14.25 -13.23
N ASP A 512 20.85 14.38 -11.92
CA ASP A 512 22.12 14.90 -11.40
C ASP A 512 23.09 13.72 -11.26
N PHE A 513 24.38 13.98 -11.51
CA PHE A 513 25.42 12.98 -11.38
C PHE A 513 26.76 13.63 -11.04
N THR A 514 27.72 12.81 -10.62
CA THR A 514 29.06 13.25 -10.23
C THR A 514 30.10 12.55 -11.12
N ILE A 515 31.07 13.31 -11.62
CA ILE A 515 32.27 12.83 -12.30
C ILE A 515 33.46 13.01 -11.36
N GLU A 516 34.19 11.95 -11.12
CA GLU A 516 35.43 11.99 -10.31
C GLU A 516 36.66 12.28 -11.17
N ASN A 517 36.75 11.64 -12.31
CA ASN A 517 37.89 11.81 -13.25
C ASN A 517 37.42 12.48 -14.53
N GLY A 518 37.96 13.65 -14.84
CA GLY A 518 37.66 14.35 -16.07
C GLY A 518 38.08 13.57 -17.31
N GLY A 519 37.38 13.75 -18.43
CA GLY A 519 37.70 13.05 -19.67
C GLY A 519 36.55 12.94 -20.66
N GLN A 520 36.74 12.07 -21.65
CA GLN A 520 35.71 11.73 -22.63
C GLN A 520 34.82 10.58 -22.09
N TYR A 521 33.51 10.78 -22.11
CA TYR A 521 32.53 9.80 -21.70
C TYR A 521 31.59 9.46 -22.86
N GLN A 522 31.53 8.19 -23.23
CA GLN A 522 30.56 7.69 -24.19
C GLN A 522 29.18 7.70 -23.52
N LEU A 523 28.21 8.37 -24.15
CA LEU A 523 26.80 8.26 -23.75
C LEU A 523 26.23 6.97 -24.32
N GLU A 524 25.65 6.14 -23.46
CA GLU A 524 24.87 4.97 -23.83
C GLU A 524 23.46 5.10 -23.29
N ILE A 525 22.47 4.69 -24.06
CA ILE A 525 21.07 4.70 -23.68
C ILE A 525 20.44 3.34 -23.90
N LEU A 526 19.55 2.94 -23.01
CA LEU A 526 18.73 1.74 -23.16
C LEU A 526 17.30 2.19 -23.49
N GLN A 527 16.98 2.22 -24.81
CA GLN A 527 15.71 2.72 -25.33
C GLN A 527 14.80 1.59 -25.82
N GLY A 528 13.48 1.79 -25.69
CA GLY A 528 12.43 1.02 -26.34
C GLY A 528 11.48 1.97 -27.09
N CYS A 529 10.98 1.55 -28.27
CA CYS A 529 10.05 2.36 -29.06
C CYS A 529 9.04 1.47 -29.77
N GLY A 530 7.76 1.79 -29.64
CA GLY A 530 6.67 1.04 -30.24
C GLY A 530 6.67 1.14 -31.76
N LYS A 531 6.14 0.10 -32.42
CA LYS A 531 6.02 0.02 -33.88
C LYS A 531 5.36 1.28 -34.46
N GLY A 532 6.02 1.94 -35.39
CA GLY A 532 5.55 3.16 -36.04
C GLY A 532 5.72 4.44 -35.19
N SER A 533 6.36 4.38 -34.02
CA SER A 533 6.61 5.56 -33.16
C SER A 533 8.03 6.11 -33.28
N GLY A 534 8.93 5.46 -34.01
CA GLY A 534 10.29 5.91 -34.24
C GLY A 534 10.40 7.26 -34.97
N GLY A 535 11.60 7.83 -34.98
CA GLY A 535 11.91 9.07 -35.69
C GLY A 535 11.84 10.34 -34.86
N ALA A 536 11.49 10.28 -33.59
CA ALA A 536 11.61 11.42 -32.68
C ALA A 536 13.06 11.84 -32.53
N GLU A 537 13.36 13.14 -32.67
CA GLU A 537 14.67 13.69 -32.37
C GLU A 537 14.71 14.11 -30.89
N VAL A 538 15.69 13.61 -30.16
CA VAL A 538 15.86 13.84 -28.73
C VAL A 538 17.25 14.42 -28.47
N ALA A 539 17.29 15.52 -27.70
CA ALA A 539 18.51 16.16 -27.26
C ALA A 539 18.91 15.64 -25.87
N PHE A 540 20.17 15.24 -25.74
CA PHE A 540 20.86 14.96 -24.48
C PHE A 540 21.83 16.13 -24.21
N ARG A 541 21.67 16.81 -23.06
CA ARG A 541 22.45 18.01 -22.71
C ARG A 541 23.16 17.85 -21.38
N VAL A 542 24.44 18.23 -21.35
CA VAL A 542 25.23 18.42 -20.13
C VAL A 542 25.97 19.76 -20.26
N GLY A 543 25.62 20.75 -19.43
CA GLY A 543 26.10 22.12 -19.60
C GLY A 543 25.76 22.66 -20.99
N ASP A 544 26.78 23.18 -21.72
CA ASP A 544 26.62 23.73 -23.06
C ASP A 544 26.74 22.67 -24.18
N GLN A 545 27.04 21.41 -23.83
CA GLN A 545 27.18 20.33 -24.81
C GLN A 545 25.84 19.68 -25.08
N GLU A 546 25.51 19.46 -26.34
CA GLU A 546 24.27 18.80 -26.79
C GLU A 546 24.61 17.68 -27.77
N LEU A 547 24.01 16.50 -27.53
CA LEU A 547 24.00 15.38 -28.46
C LEU A 547 22.59 15.16 -28.95
N LEU A 548 22.43 15.02 -30.27
CA LEU A 548 21.13 14.72 -30.88
C LEU A 548 21.06 13.23 -31.24
N TRP A 549 19.92 12.62 -30.94
CA TRP A 549 19.66 11.24 -31.25
C TRP A 549 18.31 11.10 -31.92
N LYS A 550 18.23 10.35 -33.00
CA LYS A 550 16.97 9.98 -33.65
C LYS A 550 16.54 8.63 -33.13
N VAL A 551 15.42 8.59 -32.37
CA VAL A 551 14.88 7.39 -31.75
C VAL A 551 14.56 6.34 -32.82
N GLU A 552 15.06 5.12 -32.62
CA GLU A 552 14.80 3.99 -33.49
C GLU A 552 13.52 3.27 -33.08
N ASP A 553 12.76 2.80 -34.06
CA ASP A 553 11.63 1.89 -33.85
C ASP A 553 12.18 0.50 -33.45
N THR A 554 11.84 0.03 -32.24
CA THR A 554 12.25 -1.29 -31.76
C THR A 554 11.13 -2.32 -31.83
N GLY A 555 10.01 -1.96 -32.45
CA GLY A 555 8.82 -2.81 -32.61
C GLY A 555 7.88 -2.87 -31.41
N HIS A 556 8.39 -2.62 -30.20
CA HIS A 556 7.62 -2.59 -28.97
C HIS A 556 8.30 -1.70 -27.92
N PHE A 557 7.52 -0.96 -27.12
CA PHE A 557 8.07 -0.04 -26.10
C PHE A 557 8.94 -0.74 -25.05
N GLN A 558 8.68 -1.99 -24.72
CA GLN A 558 9.49 -2.79 -23.80
C GLN A 558 10.55 -3.67 -24.51
N ASN A 559 10.73 -3.52 -25.81
CA ASN A 559 11.89 -4.11 -26.51
C ASN A 559 13.07 -3.14 -26.43
N PHE A 560 13.86 -3.26 -25.36
CA PHE A 560 14.96 -2.34 -25.06
C PHE A 560 16.23 -2.72 -25.80
N VAL A 561 16.82 -1.74 -26.47
CA VAL A 561 18.08 -1.88 -27.21
C VAL A 561 19.07 -0.80 -26.75
N SER A 562 20.34 -1.20 -26.61
CA SER A 562 21.41 -0.25 -26.28
C SER A 562 21.84 0.54 -27.52
N ARG A 563 22.03 1.86 -27.36
CA ARG A 563 22.48 2.78 -28.40
C ARG A 563 23.44 3.82 -27.84
N SER A 564 24.28 4.37 -28.71
CA SER A 564 25.31 5.35 -28.36
C SER A 564 25.12 6.64 -29.14
N PRO A 565 24.44 7.65 -28.60
CA PRO A 565 24.23 8.96 -29.25
C PRO A 565 25.50 9.76 -29.52
N GLY A 566 26.58 9.56 -28.75
CA GLY A 566 27.82 10.32 -28.91
C GLY A 566 28.64 10.38 -27.62
N ARG A 567 29.48 11.41 -27.50
CA ARG A 567 30.41 11.58 -26.37
C ARG A 567 30.28 12.97 -25.76
N PHE A 568 30.42 13.04 -24.44
CA PHE A 568 30.63 14.29 -23.71
C PHE A 568 32.07 14.40 -23.21
N LYS A 569 32.62 15.61 -23.21
CA LYS A 569 33.83 15.93 -22.45
C LYS A 569 33.40 16.49 -21.10
N LEU A 570 33.69 15.80 -20.03
CA LEU A 570 33.22 16.15 -18.68
C LEU A 570 34.43 16.43 -17.78
N GLU A 571 34.34 17.48 -16.99
CA GLU A 571 35.29 17.81 -15.95
C GLU A 571 34.87 17.17 -14.60
N PRO A 572 35.80 16.99 -13.64
CA PRO A 572 35.41 16.53 -12.31
C PRO A 572 34.39 17.48 -11.67
N GLY A 573 33.38 16.91 -10.97
CA GLY A 573 32.36 17.70 -10.29
C GLY A 573 30.95 17.20 -10.52
N ARG A 574 29.97 18.00 -10.07
CA ARG A 574 28.53 17.72 -10.25
C ARG A 574 28.05 18.25 -11.60
N HIS A 575 27.25 17.43 -12.25
CA HIS A 575 26.63 17.72 -13.53
C HIS A 575 25.15 17.38 -13.51
N THR A 576 24.41 17.91 -14.47
CA THR A 576 23.01 17.52 -14.73
C THR A 576 22.91 17.10 -16.20
N LEU A 577 22.45 15.88 -16.44
CA LEU A 577 22.01 15.44 -17.75
C LEU A 577 20.53 15.78 -17.92
N GLN A 578 20.20 16.51 -18.97
CA GLN A 578 18.81 16.75 -19.40
C GLN A 578 18.53 15.99 -20.70
N VAL A 579 17.36 15.36 -20.75
CA VAL A 579 16.85 14.69 -21.95
C VAL A 579 15.55 15.35 -22.36
N LYS A 580 15.52 15.92 -23.59
CA LYS A 580 14.39 16.69 -24.10
C LYS A 580 14.09 16.35 -25.57
N PRO A 581 12.88 15.95 -25.91
CA PRO A 581 12.46 15.79 -27.30
C PRO A 581 12.45 17.14 -28.05
N LYS A 582 12.98 17.16 -29.25
CA LYS A 582 12.83 18.26 -30.22
C LYS A 582 11.61 18.05 -31.09
N THR A 583 11.39 16.78 -31.51
CA THR A 583 10.26 16.39 -32.36
C THR A 583 9.58 15.14 -31.77
N LYS A 584 8.33 14.92 -32.16
CA LYS A 584 7.55 13.73 -31.81
C LYS A 584 6.60 13.38 -32.97
N PRO A 585 7.08 12.66 -33.98
CA PRO A 585 6.25 12.29 -35.14
C PRO A 585 5.26 11.15 -34.84
N GLY A 586 5.58 10.22 -33.93
CA GLY A 586 4.75 9.09 -33.55
C GLY A 586 3.82 9.35 -32.36
N VAL A 587 3.18 8.31 -31.83
CA VAL A 587 2.28 8.41 -30.68
C VAL A 587 3.00 8.73 -29.37
N ALA A 588 4.27 8.29 -29.23
CA ALA A 588 5.15 8.59 -28.12
C ALA A 588 6.59 8.83 -28.62
N VAL A 589 7.44 9.36 -27.73
CA VAL A 589 8.85 9.58 -28.01
C VAL A 589 9.62 8.25 -27.94
N MET A 590 9.72 7.68 -26.74
CA MET A 590 10.36 6.40 -26.46
C MET A 590 10.07 6.01 -24.99
N ASP A 591 10.38 4.77 -24.66
CA ASP A 591 10.66 4.34 -23.29
C ASP A 591 12.17 4.41 -23.06
N LEU A 592 12.60 5.06 -21.97
CA LEU A 592 14.03 5.22 -21.61
C LEU A 592 14.28 4.56 -20.26
N ARG A 593 14.93 3.39 -20.28
CA ARG A 593 15.17 2.57 -19.08
C ARG A 593 16.39 3.04 -18.29
N GLU A 594 17.45 3.38 -18.98
CA GLU A 594 18.73 3.72 -18.37
C GLU A 594 19.57 4.59 -19.30
N VAL A 595 20.35 5.47 -18.71
CA VAL A 595 21.43 6.19 -19.38
C VAL A 595 22.75 5.86 -18.67
N ARG A 596 23.82 5.65 -19.44
CA ARG A 596 25.17 5.42 -18.92
C ARG A 596 26.15 6.42 -19.49
N LEU A 597 27.08 6.83 -18.67
CA LEU A 597 28.26 7.57 -19.08
C LEU A 597 29.47 6.66 -18.81
N VAL A 598 30.08 6.17 -19.91
CA VAL A 598 31.16 5.19 -19.87
C VAL A 598 32.46 5.91 -20.23
N PRO A 599 33.51 5.91 -19.39
CA PRO A 599 34.78 6.54 -19.73
C PRO A 599 35.42 5.87 -20.96
N VAL A 600 35.87 6.68 -21.90
CA VAL A 600 36.45 6.19 -23.16
C VAL A 600 37.86 5.65 -22.98
N SER A 601 38.57 6.10 -21.94
CA SER A 601 39.85 5.56 -21.49
C SER A 601 39.72 5.19 -20.01
N PRO A 602 40.26 4.05 -19.55
CA PRO A 602 40.26 3.73 -18.15
C PRO A 602 40.95 4.83 -17.35
N PRO A 603 40.51 5.16 -16.14
CA PRO A 603 41.24 6.09 -15.28
C PRO A 603 42.66 5.56 -15.08
N LYS A 604 43.65 6.45 -15.25
CA LYS A 604 45.05 6.14 -15.01
C LYS A 604 45.34 5.92 -13.53
#